data_28f2f78fd9f8f6bfdb07ab28b3a8a1df
#
_entry.id   28f2f78fd9f8f6bfdb07ab28b3a8a1df
#
_cell.length_a   1.000
_cell.length_b   1.000
_cell.length_c   1.000
_cell.angle_alpha   90.00
_cell.angle_beta   90.00
_cell.angle_gamma   90.00
#
_symmetry.space_group_name_H-M   'P 1'
#
loop_
_entity.id
_entity.type
_entity.pdbx_description
1 polymer ?
#
loop_
_entity_poly.entity_id
_entity_poly.type
_entity_poly.pdbx_seq_one_letter_code
_entity_poly.pdbx_strand_id
1 'polypeptide(L)'
;MSVSCESAIIIIADSQETDKVLKVMRSFNSNPFTIPQGVSQVPSKAFQFSESKIKELVTQQKTLTKEIQNITKKKRAEILSIHEKAYIAKEILESLRKPGGTRSFSVIQGYIPAKMEKQFKSATDEWMSVVEDIKDTKLSSQAPVLMQNPKFARTFEVITESQGIPKHGESDPTPMIAIMWPIFYGLMFADVGHGLLLMGLGLIFKLKGQGNLSRWGMLIAISGAAAAIAGVGQGEAFGFHIHYFEPFGTLLDEGGALYPISWIVGVISVAELTFDQVITILKVSLFLGIVHLLWAFALRIRKLAKDGHMLTVFTEAIPNVTLYGGIVVIMMCAIGSGYDVMNMYAWYHTEPVPWVTVFLGEWAQVWIISRIAIIITIASIVIMMIGGIMHNKRHPEEGGSMVNVIIEVLLGKSIECLAHTISYARIGIMLLVHAALLLTVNNSFESMGGWSSPSGAALIIGGNIGIMMIEGLIVFIQALRLHLYEFFTKWYDGGGKPFKQLVPEMLYNQLLWKK
;
A
#
# COMPACT_ATOMS: atom_id res chain seq x y z
N MET A 1 2.81 -11.40 28.04
CA MET A 1 2.83 -12.85 27.74
C MET A 1 1.77 -13.50 28.60
N SER A 2 0.64 -13.86 28.02
CA SER A 2 -0.37 -14.68 28.68
C SER A 2 -0.01 -16.13 28.39
N VAL A 3 0.46 -16.85 29.41
CA VAL A 3 0.61 -18.31 29.33
C VAL A 3 -0.79 -18.88 29.53
N SER A 4 -1.44 -19.29 28.46
CA SER A 4 -2.67 -20.08 28.54
C SER A 4 -2.29 -21.53 28.73
N CYS A 5 -2.52 -22.09 29.92
CA CYS A 5 -2.59 -23.54 30.06
C CYS A 5 -3.90 -24.02 29.46
N GLU A 6 -3.85 -24.66 28.31
CA GLU A 6 -5.03 -25.09 27.55
C GLU A 6 -5.72 -26.34 28.11
N SER A 7 -5.05 -27.13 28.95
CA SER A 7 -5.67 -28.34 29.50
C SER A 7 -5.08 -28.72 30.86
N ALA A 8 -5.91 -29.02 31.84
CA ALA A 8 -5.52 -29.71 33.05
C ALA A 8 -5.79 -31.22 32.85
N ILE A 9 -4.74 -32.03 32.91
CA ILE A 9 -4.83 -33.50 32.74
C ILE A 9 -4.73 -34.13 34.14
N ILE A 10 -5.73 -34.93 34.52
CA ILE A 10 -5.68 -35.76 35.70
C ILE A 10 -5.51 -37.19 35.22
N ILE A 11 -4.36 -37.80 35.57
CA ILE A 11 -4.09 -39.20 35.27
C ILE A 11 -4.21 -39.98 36.57
N ILE A 12 -5.11 -40.95 36.61
CA ILE A 12 -5.26 -41.87 37.72
C ILE A 12 -4.58 -43.20 37.33
N ALA A 13 -3.44 -43.48 37.96
CA ALA A 13 -2.71 -44.71 37.71
C ALA A 13 -2.56 -45.51 39.01
N ASP A 14 -2.40 -46.83 38.88
CA ASP A 14 -2.06 -47.69 40.04
C ASP A 14 -0.72 -47.23 40.64
N SER A 15 -0.58 -47.39 41.95
CA SER A 15 0.61 -46.93 42.70
C SER A 15 1.92 -47.54 42.16
N GLN A 16 1.85 -48.70 41.55
CA GLN A 16 3.02 -49.37 40.92
C GLN A 16 3.38 -48.78 39.53
N GLU A 17 2.50 -48.05 38.89
CA GLU A 17 2.74 -47.45 37.55
C GLU A 17 3.02 -45.94 37.61
N THR A 18 2.98 -45.34 38.78
CA THR A 18 3.17 -43.88 38.97
C THR A 18 4.46 -43.38 38.34
N ASP A 19 5.56 -44.12 38.44
CA ASP A 19 6.84 -43.74 37.86
C ASP A 19 6.83 -43.76 36.31
N LYS A 20 6.06 -44.66 35.72
CA LYS A 20 5.91 -44.69 34.22
C LYS A 20 5.11 -43.50 33.75
N VAL A 21 4.02 -43.14 34.46
CA VAL A 21 3.18 -41.98 34.16
C VAL A 21 3.98 -40.69 34.33
N LEU A 22 4.77 -40.54 35.41
CA LEU A 22 5.62 -39.38 35.60
C LEU A 22 6.71 -39.24 34.55
N LYS A 23 7.27 -40.35 34.03
CA LYS A 23 8.18 -40.31 32.88
C LYS A 23 7.51 -39.80 31.62
N VAL A 24 6.30 -40.26 31.31
CA VAL A 24 5.51 -39.77 30.17
C VAL A 24 5.15 -38.30 30.35
N MET A 25 4.71 -37.87 31.51
CA MET A 25 4.40 -36.45 31.77
C MET A 25 5.61 -35.55 31.60
N ARG A 26 6.81 -35.99 32.05
CA ARG A 26 8.06 -35.25 31.83
C ARG A 26 8.43 -35.13 30.37
N SER A 27 8.14 -36.14 29.50
CA SER A 27 8.40 -36.08 28.07
C SER A 27 7.56 -35.02 27.37
N PHE A 28 6.41 -34.63 27.94
CA PHE A 28 5.53 -33.59 27.41
C PHE A 28 5.67 -32.22 28.09
N ASN A 29 6.74 -31.98 28.86
CA ASN A 29 7.00 -30.73 29.60
C ASN A 29 5.85 -30.31 30.53
N SER A 30 5.05 -31.26 31.02
CA SER A 30 3.97 -31.00 31.98
C SER A 30 4.49 -30.92 33.40
N ASN A 31 4.05 -29.89 34.16
CA ASN A 31 4.36 -29.79 35.58
C ASN A 31 3.47 -30.73 36.39
N PRO A 32 4.04 -31.67 37.22
CA PRO A 32 3.24 -32.51 38.05
C PRO A 32 2.57 -31.68 39.18
N PHE A 33 1.28 -31.87 39.37
CA PHE A 33 0.56 -31.28 40.51
C PHE A 33 0.83 -32.10 41.78
N THR A 34 1.12 -31.42 42.86
CA THR A 34 1.07 -32.02 44.18
C THR A 34 -0.38 -32.22 44.62
N ILE A 35 -0.71 -33.46 45.01
CA ILE A 35 -2.06 -33.74 45.50
C ILE A 35 -2.28 -32.94 46.82
N PRO A 36 -3.36 -32.13 46.92
CA PRO A 36 -3.64 -31.37 48.13
C PRO A 36 -3.74 -32.28 49.35
N GLN A 37 -3.13 -31.87 50.47
CA GLN A 37 -3.28 -32.58 51.74
C GLN A 37 -4.76 -32.66 52.14
N GLY A 38 -5.27 -33.88 52.41
CA GLY A 38 -6.66 -34.11 52.79
C GLY A 38 -7.50 -34.97 51.83
N VAL A 39 -6.92 -35.41 50.71
CA VAL A 39 -7.62 -36.35 49.80
C VAL A 39 -7.51 -37.78 50.36
N SER A 40 -8.68 -38.39 50.69
CA SER A 40 -8.72 -39.76 51.20
C SER A 40 -8.32 -40.76 50.11
N GLN A 41 -7.72 -41.88 50.48
CA GLN A 41 -7.23 -42.93 49.59
C GLN A 41 -8.35 -43.70 48.83
N VAL A 42 -9.62 -43.35 49.03
CA VAL A 42 -10.75 -43.96 48.31
C VAL A 42 -10.99 -43.25 47.00
N PRO A 43 -10.78 -43.92 45.84
CA PRO A 43 -10.75 -43.29 44.53
C PRO A 43 -12.01 -42.50 44.18
N SER A 44 -13.18 -42.99 44.51
CA SER A 44 -14.48 -42.35 44.22
C SER A 44 -14.70 -41.04 44.97
N LYS A 45 -14.33 -40.99 46.26
CA LYS A 45 -14.43 -39.76 47.08
C LYS A 45 -13.36 -38.71 46.67
N ALA A 46 -12.15 -39.15 46.31
CA ALA A 46 -11.12 -38.29 45.83
C ALA A 46 -11.51 -37.63 44.50
N PHE A 47 -12.16 -38.39 43.62
CA PHE A 47 -12.64 -37.85 42.32
C PHE A 47 -13.75 -36.80 42.50
N GLN A 48 -14.76 -37.09 43.34
CA GLN A 48 -15.83 -36.13 43.65
C GLN A 48 -15.29 -34.87 44.34
N PHE A 49 -14.31 -35.01 45.25
CA PHE A 49 -13.67 -33.86 45.90
C PHE A 49 -12.91 -33.01 44.90
N SER A 50 -12.16 -33.63 44.01
CA SER A 50 -11.39 -32.90 43.01
C SER A 50 -12.31 -32.22 41.98
N GLU A 51 -13.41 -32.86 41.57
CA GLU A 51 -14.38 -32.25 40.64
C GLU A 51 -15.08 -31.04 41.29
N SER A 52 -15.49 -31.14 42.56
CA SER A 52 -16.09 -30.01 43.25
C SER A 52 -15.10 -28.83 43.41
N LYS A 53 -13.84 -29.14 43.73
CA LYS A 53 -12.78 -28.11 43.84
C LYS A 53 -12.44 -27.44 42.51
N ILE A 54 -12.43 -28.21 41.42
CA ILE A 54 -12.24 -27.66 40.05
C ILE A 54 -13.41 -26.74 39.72
N LYS A 55 -14.68 -27.14 39.97
CA LYS A 55 -15.86 -26.27 39.75
C LYS A 55 -15.77 -24.98 40.57
N GLU A 56 -15.35 -25.07 41.84
CA GLU A 56 -15.15 -23.89 42.68
C GLU A 56 -14.07 -22.96 42.10
N LEU A 57 -12.89 -23.49 41.72
CA LEU A 57 -11.79 -22.72 41.15
C LEU A 57 -12.17 -22.09 39.81
N VAL A 58 -12.88 -22.80 38.96
CA VAL A 58 -13.40 -22.25 37.68
C VAL A 58 -14.39 -21.12 37.95
N THR A 59 -15.22 -21.23 38.97
CA THR A 59 -16.14 -20.16 39.35
C THR A 59 -15.41 -18.95 39.91
N GLN A 60 -14.40 -19.15 40.76
CA GLN A 60 -13.53 -18.09 41.28
C GLN A 60 -12.75 -17.42 40.15
N GLN A 61 -12.23 -18.17 39.18
CA GLN A 61 -11.56 -17.63 38.03
C GLN A 61 -12.50 -16.74 37.17
N LYS A 62 -13.74 -17.17 36.95
CA LYS A 62 -14.75 -16.38 36.23
C LYS A 62 -15.10 -15.08 36.95
N THR A 63 -15.25 -15.13 38.29
CA THR A 63 -15.55 -13.92 39.08
C THR A 63 -14.37 -12.96 39.09
N LEU A 64 -13.15 -13.42 39.31
CA LEU A 64 -11.95 -12.60 39.24
C LEU A 64 -11.71 -12.00 37.86
N THR A 65 -11.97 -12.76 36.79
CA THR A 65 -11.89 -12.24 35.42
C THR A 65 -12.90 -11.12 35.18
N LYS A 66 -14.15 -11.26 35.70
CA LYS A 66 -15.16 -10.20 35.60
C LYS A 66 -14.77 -8.96 36.42
N GLU A 67 -14.21 -9.15 37.62
CA GLU A 67 -13.72 -8.04 38.44
C GLU A 67 -12.58 -7.31 37.78
N ILE A 68 -11.59 -8.02 37.22
CA ILE A 68 -10.49 -7.42 36.42
C ILE A 68 -11.06 -6.64 35.25
N GLN A 69 -12.01 -7.19 34.49
CA GLN A 69 -12.66 -6.48 33.39
C GLN A 69 -13.39 -5.22 33.85
N ASN A 70 -14.10 -5.27 34.98
CA ASN A 70 -14.79 -4.12 35.55
C ASN A 70 -13.82 -3.03 36.03
N ILE A 71 -12.74 -3.40 36.72
CA ILE A 71 -11.70 -2.48 37.15
C ILE A 71 -11.01 -1.86 35.94
N THR A 72 -10.69 -2.68 34.94
CA THR A 72 -10.07 -2.20 33.68
C THR A 72 -10.99 -1.22 32.97
N LYS A 73 -12.31 -1.50 32.88
CA LYS A 73 -13.26 -0.56 32.25
C LYS A 73 -13.38 0.75 33.03
N LYS A 74 -13.51 0.69 34.37
CA LYS A 74 -13.69 1.88 35.21
C LYS A 74 -12.44 2.76 35.30
N LYS A 75 -11.26 2.14 35.39
CA LYS A 75 -9.98 2.85 35.61
C LYS A 75 -9.11 2.96 34.35
N ARG A 76 -9.63 2.55 33.19
CA ARG A 76 -8.86 2.53 31.94
C ARG A 76 -8.25 3.90 31.61
N ALA A 77 -9.04 4.96 31.68
CA ALA A 77 -8.57 6.32 31.38
C ALA A 77 -7.49 6.78 32.38
N GLU A 78 -7.66 6.46 33.66
CA GLU A 78 -6.69 6.80 34.72
C GLU A 78 -5.36 6.05 34.53
N ILE A 79 -5.42 4.74 34.25
CA ILE A 79 -4.23 3.91 34.00
C ILE A 79 -3.51 4.41 32.74
N LEU A 80 -4.24 4.71 31.66
CA LEU A 80 -3.65 5.22 30.43
C LEU A 80 -3.03 6.61 30.63
N SER A 81 -3.67 7.47 31.42
CA SER A 81 -3.11 8.78 31.80
C SER A 81 -1.80 8.65 32.59
N ILE A 82 -1.73 7.73 33.57
CA ILE A 82 -0.51 7.47 34.34
C ILE A 82 0.58 6.88 33.46
N HIS A 83 0.24 5.91 32.59
CA HIS A 83 1.17 5.33 31.64
C HIS A 83 1.74 6.38 30.69
N GLU A 84 0.90 7.26 30.14
CA GLU A 84 1.31 8.36 29.28
C GLU A 84 2.28 9.31 29.98
N LYS A 85 1.97 9.71 31.23
CA LYS A 85 2.88 10.55 32.05
C LYS A 85 4.22 9.88 32.30
N ALA A 86 4.23 8.60 32.66
CA ALA A 86 5.44 7.83 32.89
C ALA A 86 6.28 7.69 31.62
N TYR A 87 5.64 7.45 30.48
CA TYR A 87 6.29 7.35 29.18
C TYR A 87 6.96 8.67 28.79
N ILE A 88 6.24 9.78 28.92
CA ILE A 88 6.77 11.13 28.64
C ILE A 88 7.95 11.47 29.57
N ALA A 89 7.81 11.21 30.87
CA ALA A 89 8.89 11.43 31.83
C ALA A 89 10.15 10.61 31.46
N LYS A 90 9.97 9.37 31.03
CA LYS A 90 11.07 8.53 30.55
C LYS A 90 11.75 9.13 29.33
N GLU A 91 11.00 9.52 28.30
CA GLU A 91 11.55 10.11 27.07
C GLU A 91 12.31 11.42 27.34
N ILE A 92 11.76 12.27 28.22
CA ILE A 92 12.44 13.51 28.65
C ILE A 92 13.75 13.19 29.39
N LEU A 93 13.73 12.25 30.33
CA LEU A 93 14.94 11.86 31.07
C LEU A 93 16.00 11.22 30.18
N GLU A 94 15.60 10.41 29.19
CA GLU A 94 16.53 9.82 28.21
C GLU A 94 17.13 10.90 27.30
N SER A 95 16.36 11.91 26.91
CA SER A 95 16.88 13.03 26.13
C SER A 95 17.84 13.91 26.94
N LEU A 96 17.58 14.11 28.23
CA LEU A 96 18.47 14.83 29.14
C LEU A 96 19.79 14.12 29.44
N ARG A 97 19.91 12.82 29.15
CA ARG A 97 21.17 12.06 29.25
C ARG A 97 22.12 12.28 28.07
N LYS A 98 21.65 12.84 26.96
CA LYS A 98 22.42 13.00 25.71
C LYS A 98 23.12 14.36 25.53
N PRO A 99 22.85 15.42 26.30
CA PRO A 99 23.57 16.68 26.12
C PRO A 99 25.06 16.53 26.39
N GLY A 100 25.87 17.10 25.48
CA GLY A 100 27.26 17.38 25.78
C GLY A 100 27.31 18.53 26.79
N GLY A 101 28.23 18.50 27.74
CA GLY A 101 28.33 19.60 28.67
C GLY A 101 29.63 19.61 29.48
N THR A 102 29.95 20.76 30.01
CA THR A 102 30.96 20.99 31.05
C THR A 102 30.26 21.15 32.39
N ARG A 103 31.01 21.36 33.46
CA ARG A 103 30.41 21.64 34.78
C ARG A 103 29.50 22.87 34.82
N SER A 104 29.71 23.84 33.91
CA SER A 104 29.01 25.12 33.91
C SER A 104 28.05 25.29 32.72
N PHE A 105 28.14 24.50 31.67
CA PHE A 105 27.34 24.65 30.46
C PHE A 105 26.82 23.31 29.99
N SER A 106 25.54 23.28 29.60
CA SER A 106 24.91 22.15 28.92
C SER A 106 24.55 22.54 27.48
N VAL A 107 24.97 21.75 26.51
CA VAL A 107 24.65 21.94 25.10
C VAL A 107 23.61 20.92 24.70
N ILE A 108 22.44 21.37 24.27
CA ILE A 108 21.34 20.55 23.76
C ILE A 108 21.29 20.75 22.26
N GLN A 109 21.42 19.69 21.50
CA GLN A 109 21.31 19.70 20.05
C GLN A 109 20.08 18.90 19.60
N GLY A 110 19.30 19.46 18.67
CA GLY A 110 18.08 18.83 18.17
C GLY A 110 17.65 19.38 16.82
N TYR A 111 16.59 18.82 16.29
CA TYR A 111 15.98 19.27 15.05
C TYR A 111 14.60 19.83 15.32
N ILE A 112 14.25 20.94 14.66
CA ILE A 112 12.93 21.56 14.72
C ILE A 112 12.34 21.67 13.30
N PRO A 113 11.01 21.55 13.14
CA PRO A 113 10.39 21.81 11.85
C PRO A 113 10.58 23.28 11.45
N ALA A 114 10.97 23.54 10.19
CA ALA A 114 11.24 24.89 9.68
C ALA A 114 10.07 25.86 9.91
N LYS A 115 8.82 25.39 9.87
CA LYS A 115 7.63 26.21 10.15
C LYS A 115 7.56 26.74 11.58
N MET A 116 8.22 26.08 12.53
CA MET A 116 8.21 26.44 13.96
C MET A 116 9.44 27.26 14.37
N GLU A 117 10.34 27.56 13.46
CA GLU A 117 11.59 28.30 13.75
C GLU A 117 11.33 29.63 14.47
N LYS A 118 10.40 30.44 13.94
CA LYS A 118 10.07 31.76 14.52
C LYS A 118 9.52 31.63 15.94
N GLN A 119 8.64 30.64 16.16
CA GLN A 119 8.05 30.40 17.48
C GLN A 119 9.10 29.88 18.46
N PHE A 120 10.00 29.02 17.99
CA PHE A 120 11.09 28.50 18.80
C PHE A 120 12.05 29.60 19.20
N LYS A 121 12.49 30.47 18.29
CA LYS A 121 13.37 31.62 18.58
C LYS A 121 12.74 32.53 19.62
N SER A 122 11.47 32.87 19.49
CA SER A 122 10.78 33.74 20.49
C SER A 122 10.61 33.04 21.84
N ALA A 123 10.49 31.73 21.89
CA ALA A 123 10.38 30.96 23.14
C ALA A 123 11.73 30.76 23.84
N THR A 124 12.84 30.87 23.11
CA THR A 124 14.21 30.66 23.60
C THR A 124 15.02 31.94 23.68
N ASP A 125 14.35 33.11 23.64
CA ASP A 125 15.01 34.42 23.62
C ASP A 125 15.82 34.73 24.93
N GLU A 126 15.45 34.05 26.03
CA GLU A 126 16.17 34.16 27.32
C GLU A 126 17.48 33.32 27.35
N TRP A 127 17.68 32.45 26.38
CA TRP A 127 18.83 31.54 26.30
C TRP A 127 19.61 31.74 25.01
N MET A 128 20.91 31.39 25.04
CA MET A 128 21.72 31.38 23.83
C MET A 128 21.25 30.22 22.92
N SER A 129 20.39 30.51 21.95
CA SER A 129 19.92 29.56 20.96
C SER A 129 20.43 29.94 19.56
N VAL A 130 21.02 28.95 18.85
CA VAL A 130 21.44 29.10 17.45
C VAL A 130 20.58 28.16 16.62
N VAL A 131 19.85 28.72 15.66
CA VAL A 131 19.01 27.95 14.72
C VAL A 131 19.52 28.20 13.33
N GLU A 132 20.01 27.19 12.67
CA GLU A 132 20.55 27.24 11.32
C GLU A 132 19.89 26.21 10.40
N ASP A 133 19.74 26.57 9.12
CA ASP A 133 19.32 25.62 8.11
C ASP A 133 20.38 24.54 7.90
N ILE A 134 19.95 23.31 7.74
CA ILE A 134 20.83 22.18 7.48
C ILE A 134 21.35 22.28 6.03
N LYS A 135 22.56 22.83 5.86
CA LYS A 135 23.24 23.00 4.56
C LYS A 135 24.29 21.92 4.29
N ASP A 136 24.79 21.28 5.35
CA ASP A 136 25.81 20.22 5.23
C ASP A 136 25.17 18.91 4.77
N THR A 137 25.69 18.34 3.68
CA THR A 137 25.20 17.09 3.11
C THR A 137 25.27 15.90 4.07
N LYS A 138 26.26 15.84 4.95
CA LYS A 138 26.38 14.77 5.97
C LYS A 138 25.34 14.89 7.07
N LEU A 139 25.08 16.10 7.55
CA LEU A 139 24.02 16.39 8.52
C LEU A 139 22.63 16.27 7.88
N SER A 140 22.50 16.67 6.64
CA SER A 140 21.26 16.55 5.86
C SER A 140 20.82 15.10 5.71
N SER A 141 21.74 14.16 5.45
CA SER A 141 21.40 12.74 5.33
C SER A 141 20.94 12.10 6.64
N GLN A 142 21.29 12.67 7.79
CA GLN A 142 20.90 12.21 9.12
C GLN A 142 19.68 12.94 9.69
N ALA A 143 19.27 14.05 9.09
CA ALA A 143 18.16 14.85 9.56
C ALA A 143 16.84 14.06 9.51
N PRO A 144 16.05 14.07 10.58
CA PRO A 144 14.76 13.44 10.59
C PRO A 144 13.77 14.20 9.71
N VAL A 145 12.86 13.48 9.09
CA VAL A 145 11.84 14.05 8.19
C VAL A 145 10.47 13.95 8.83
N LEU A 146 9.75 15.08 8.86
CA LEU A 146 8.35 15.16 9.26
C LEU A 146 7.49 15.22 8.00
N MET A 147 6.75 14.14 7.71
CA MET A 147 5.75 14.14 6.65
C MET A 147 4.54 14.99 7.09
N GLN A 148 4.16 15.97 6.26
CA GLN A 148 3.02 16.85 6.50
C GLN A 148 2.03 16.74 5.36
N ASN A 149 1.24 15.69 5.37
CA ASN A 149 0.26 15.44 4.33
C ASN A 149 -1.15 15.94 4.73
N PRO A 150 -1.98 16.35 3.75
CA PRO A 150 -3.39 16.62 3.98
C PRO A 150 -4.09 15.38 4.52
N LYS A 151 -5.21 15.58 5.25
CA LYS A 151 -5.91 14.49 5.98
C LYS A 151 -6.22 13.26 5.12
N PHE A 152 -6.58 13.47 3.85
CA PHE A 152 -6.86 12.38 2.91
C PHE A 152 -5.58 11.60 2.58
N ALA A 153 -4.52 12.27 2.16
CA ALA A 153 -3.25 11.65 1.78
C ALA A 153 -2.56 10.96 2.97
N ARG A 154 -2.74 11.46 4.20
CA ARG A 154 -2.17 10.86 5.42
C ARG A 154 -2.53 9.38 5.58
N THR A 155 -3.70 8.93 5.09
CA THR A 155 -4.09 7.52 5.12
C THR A 155 -3.11 6.64 4.33
N PHE A 156 -2.53 7.18 3.27
CA PHE A 156 -1.61 6.48 2.37
C PHE A 156 -0.15 6.52 2.82
N GLU A 157 0.17 7.27 3.89
CA GLU A 157 1.52 7.27 4.50
C GLU A 157 1.95 5.86 4.91
N VAL A 158 1.00 4.97 5.24
CA VAL A 158 1.29 3.57 5.58
C VAL A 158 2.00 2.84 4.43
N ILE A 159 1.63 3.14 3.18
CA ILE A 159 2.28 2.57 1.98
C ILE A 159 3.68 3.16 1.81
N THR A 160 3.83 4.48 1.97
CA THR A 160 5.13 5.15 1.92
C THR A 160 6.06 4.64 3.02
N GLU A 161 5.56 4.52 4.25
CA GLU A 161 6.31 3.98 5.39
C GLU A 161 6.79 2.54 5.16
N SER A 162 6.05 1.72 4.39
CA SER A 162 6.45 0.34 4.09
C SER A 162 7.68 0.25 3.19
N GLN A 163 7.90 1.25 2.33
CA GLN A 163 9.10 1.35 1.47
C GLN A 163 10.25 2.08 2.17
N GLY A 164 9.93 2.88 3.17
CA GLY A 164 10.87 3.72 3.90
C GLY A 164 10.45 5.19 3.85
N ILE A 165 10.85 5.94 4.86
CA ILE A 165 10.56 7.38 4.94
C ILE A 165 11.44 8.13 3.95
N PRO A 166 10.95 9.23 3.30
CA PRO A 166 11.75 10.05 2.41
C PRO A 166 13.03 10.57 3.12
N LYS A 167 14.13 10.68 2.39
CA LYS A 167 15.31 11.37 2.89
C LYS A 167 15.05 12.87 2.99
N HIS A 168 15.85 13.56 3.81
CA HIS A 168 15.77 15.01 3.89
C HIS A 168 16.01 15.64 2.51
N GLY A 169 15.10 16.51 2.08
CA GLY A 169 15.15 17.14 0.75
C GLY A 169 14.45 16.36 -0.35
N GLU A 170 14.13 15.09 -0.15
CA GLU A 170 13.39 14.27 -1.09
C GLU A 170 11.90 14.65 -1.10
N SER A 171 11.25 14.52 -2.25
CA SER A 171 9.82 14.77 -2.36
C SER A 171 9.01 13.62 -1.74
N ASP A 172 7.90 13.94 -1.09
CA ASP A 172 6.99 12.93 -0.52
C ASP A 172 6.15 12.29 -1.64
N PRO A 173 6.17 10.96 -1.81
CA PRO A 173 5.36 10.25 -2.80
C PRO A 173 3.89 10.10 -2.39
N THR A 174 3.57 10.27 -1.12
CA THR A 174 2.24 10.00 -0.55
C THR A 174 1.09 10.71 -1.27
N PRO A 175 1.18 11.99 -1.68
CA PRO A 175 0.08 12.64 -2.39
C PRO A 175 -0.23 11.98 -3.74
N MET A 176 0.79 11.46 -4.44
CA MET A 176 0.62 10.76 -5.70
C MET A 176 -0.04 9.39 -5.50
N ILE A 177 0.41 8.65 -4.49
CA ILE A 177 -0.20 7.37 -4.11
C ILE A 177 -1.67 7.58 -3.77
N ALA A 178 -2.00 8.66 -3.04
CA ALA A 178 -3.37 8.97 -2.64
C ALA A 178 -4.32 9.19 -3.84
N ILE A 179 -3.79 9.60 -5.00
CA ILE A 179 -4.56 9.76 -6.24
C ILE A 179 -4.60 8.44 -7.03
N MET A 180 -3.43 7.84 -7.27
CA MET A 180 -3.32 6.69 -8.18
C MET A 180 -3.79 5.37 -7.55
N TRP A 181 -3.64 5.20 -6.26
CA TRP A 181 -4.07 3.99 -5.55
C TRP A 181 -5.56 3.70 -5.71
N PRO A 182 -6.48 4.65 -5.40
CA PRO A 182 -7.91 4.41 -5.60
C PRO A 182 -8.27 4.10 -7.06
N ILE A 183 -7.59 4.75 -8.03
CA ILE A 183 -7.83 4.52 -9.45
C ILE A 183 -7.43 3.09 -9.83
N PHE A 184 -6.21 2.65 -9.47
CA PHE A 184 -5.75 1.31 -9.82
C PHE A 184 -6.57 0.23 -9.11
N TYR A 185 -6.78 0.38 -7.80
CA TYR A 185 -7.56 -0.58 -7.03
C TYR A 185 -9.01 -0.66 -7.53
N GLY A 186 -9.63 0.50 -7.75
CA GLY A 186 -11.01 0.59 -8.23
C GLY A 186 -11.19 -0.07 -9.60
N LEU A 187 -10.27 0.18 -10.53
CA LEU A 187 -10.34 -0.42 -11.88
C LEU A 187 -10.08 -1.93 -11.87
N MET A 188 -9.18 -2.42 -11.02
CA MET A 188 -8.91 -3.86 -10.90
C MET A 188 -10.03 -4.65 -10.24
N PHE A 189 -10.83 -4.01 -9.37
CA PHE A 189 -11.85 -4.65 -8.53
C PHE A 189 -13.21 -3.97 -8.69
N ALA A 190 -13.59 -3.64 -9.92
CA ALA A 190 -14.72 -2.79 -10.27
C ALA A 190 -16.08 -3.50 -10.12
N ASP A 191 -16.57 -3.65 -8.90
CA ASP A 191 -17.88 -4.20 -8.56
C ASP A 191 -18.50 -3.43 -7.38
N VAL A 192 -19.77 -3.01 -7.51
CA VAL A 192 -20.46 -2.22 -6.49
C VAL A 192 -20.67 -3.02 -5.20
N GLY A 193 -21.11 -4.27 -5.34
CA GLY A 193 -21.43 -5.12 -4.19
C GLY A 193 -20.20 -5.45 -3.35
N HIS A 194 -19.15 -5.95 -4.00
CA HIS A 194 -17.88 -6.25 -3.34
C HIS A 194 -17.21 -4.99 -2.80
N GLY A 195 -17.25 -3.87 -3.54
CA GLY A 195 -16.72 -2.59 -3.10
C GLY A 195 -17.37 -2.07 -1.83
N LEU A 196 -18.70 -2.12 -1.73
CA LEU A 196 -19.44 -1.71 -0.52
C LEU A 196 -19.15 -2.63 0.67
N LEU A 197 -19.07 -3.93 0.46
CA LEU A 197 -18.71 -4.89 1.53
C LEU A 197 -17.29 -4.63 2.04
N LEU A 198 -16.33 -4.42 1.13
CA LEU A 198 -14.95 -4.11 1.49
C LEU A 198 -14.83 -2.76 2.22
N MET A 199 -15.59 -1.75 1.77
CA MET A 199 -15.70 -0.46 2.47
C MET A 199 -16.23 -0.63 3.88
N GLY A 200 -17.30 -1.41 4.06
CA GLY A 200 -17.89 -1.73 5.37
C GLY A 200 -16.90 -2.44 6.30
N LEU A 201 -16.17 -3.44 5.78
CA LEU A 201 -15.12 -4.15 6.51
C LEU A 201 -13.99 -3.20 6.95
N GLY A 202 -13.53 -2.35 6.05
CA GLY A 202 -12.52 -1.34 6.33
C GLY A 202 -12.95 -0.34 7.40
N LEU A 203 -14.20 0.11 7.37
CA LEU A 203 -14.78 0.98 8.40
C LEU A 203 -14.88 0.28 9.77
N ILE A 204 -15.22 -1.00 9.80
CA ILE A 204 -15.21 -1.79 11.04
C ILE A 204 -13.80 -1.84 11.64
N PHE A 205 -12.79 -2.11 10.81
CA PHE A 205 -11.38 -2.10 11.27
C PHE A 205 -10.92 -0.72 11.72
N LYS A 206 -11.36 0.35 11.05
CA LYS A 206 -11.08 1.73 11.48
C LYS A 206 -11.69 2.04 12.85
N LEU A 207 -12.96 1.69 13.07
CA LEU A 207 -13.71 2.04 14.29
C LEU A 207 -13.32 1.17 15.49
N LYS A 208 -13.09 -0.13 15.28
CA LYS A 208 -12.76 -1.07 16.34
C LYS A 208 -11.27 -1.32 16.50
N GLY A 209 -10.46 -1.06 15.48
CA GLY A 209 -9.02 -1.22 15.49
C GLY A 209 -8.31 -0.10 16.26
N GLN A 210 -7.12 -0.40 16.78
CA GLN A 210 -6.24 0.58 17.45
C GLN A 210 -4.90 0.66 16.71
N GLY A 211 -4.30 1.85 16.69
CA GLY A 211 -2.99 2.07 16.08
C GLY A 211 -2.96 1.75 14.57
N ASN A 212 -2.05 0.88 14.18
CA ASN A 212 -1.86 0.52 12.76
C ASN A 212 -3.09 -0.13 12.12
N LEU A 213 -3.86 -0.95 12.86
CA LEU A 213 -5.05 -1.60 12.32
C LEU A 213 -6.11 -0.58 11.89
N SER A 214 -6.27 0.53 12.63
CA SER A 214 -7.18 1.62 12.26
C SER A 214 -6.71 2.35 10.98
N ARG A 215 -5.38 2.53 10.80
CA ARG A 215 -4.80 3.15 9.58
C ARG A 215 -5.05 2.27 8.36
N TRP A 216 -4.74 0.95 8.45
CA TRP A 216 -5.02 -0.02 7.39
C TRP A 216 -6.52 -0.14 7.10
N GLY A 217 -7.37 -0.11 8.13
CA GLY A 217 -8.82 -0.13 7.98
C GLY A 217 -9.34 1.03 7.13
N MET A 218 -8.79 2.23 7.31
CA MET A 218 -9.17 3.38 6.49
C MET A 218 -8.71 3.24 5.03
N LEU A 219 -7.51 2.68 4.80
CA LEU A 219 -7.01 2.40 3.45
C LEU A 219 -7.92 1.40 2.72
N ILE A 220 -8.31 0.31 3.39
CA ILE A 220 -9.24 -0.70 2.85
C ILE A 220 -10.61 -0.05 2.55
N ALA A 221 -11.10 0.82 3.44
CA ALA A 221 -12.37 1.51 3.22
C ALA A 221 -12.35 2.41 1.97
N ILE A 222 -11.25 3.17 1.76
CA ILE A 222 -11.09 4.00 0.57
C ILE A 222 -10.97 3.13 -0.69
N SER A 223 -10.23 2.03 -0.62
CA SER A 223 -10.11 1.06 -1.72
C SER A 223 -11.47 0.47 -2.10
N GLY A 224 -12.29 0.08 -1.10
CA GLY A 224 -13.64 -0.42 -1.32
C GLY A 224 -14.58 0.63 -1.90
N ALA A 225 -14.48 1.89 -1.45
CA ALA A 225 -15.24 3.00 -2.03
C ALA A 225 -14.87 3.24 -3.51
N ALA A 226 -13.57 3.19 -3.84
CA ALA A 226 -13.09 3.33 -5.21
C ALA A 226 -13.59 2.18 -6.10
N ALA A 227 -13.57 0.94 -5.59
CA ALA A 227 -14.10 -0.24 -6.27
C ALA A 227 -15.62 -0.10 -6.53
N ALA A 228 -16.38 0.38 -5.54
CA ALA A 228 -17.82 0.63 -5.72
C ALA A 228 -18.09 1.71 -6.78
N ILE A 229 -17.32 2.81 -6.80
CA ILE A 229 -17.46 3.87 -7.80
C ILE A 229 -17.14 3.33 -9.20
N ALA A 230 -16.06 2.56 -9.35
CA ALA A 230 -15.71 1.93 -10.62
C ALA A 230 -16.77 0.90 -11.05
N GLY A 231 -17.33 0.13 -10.10
CA GLY A 231 -18.42 -0.82 -10.33
C GLY A 231 -19.71 -0.14 -10.81
N VAL A 232 -20.03 1.05 -10.31
CA VAL A 232 -21.13 1.87 -10.85
C VAL A 232 -20.90 2.19 -12.32
N GLY A 233 -19.65 2.53 -12.69
CA GLY A 233 -19.29 2.78 -14.07
C GLY A 233 -19.38 1.53 -14.97
N GLN A 234 -19.06 0.35 -14.42
CA GLN A 234 -19.23 -0.94 -15.11
C GLN A 234 -20.70 -1.37 -15.21
N GLY A 235 -21.56 -0.86 -14.33
CA GLY A 235 -22.94 -1.29 -14.22
C GLY A 235 -23.13 -2.67 -13.60
N GLU A 236 -22.20 -3.11 -12.73
CA GLU A 236 -22.21 -4.44 -12.14
C GLU A 236 -22.24 -4.42 -10.62
N ALA A 237 -23.01 -5.30 -10.03
CA ALA A 237 -23.01 -5.59 -8.59
C ALA A 237 -23.08 -7.10 -8.36
N PHE A 238 -22.07 -7.67 -7.70
CA PHE A 238 -21.90 -9.12 -7.53
C PHE A 238 -21.92 -9.89 -8.86
N GLY A 239 -21.42 -9.25 -9.94
CA GLY A 239 -21.45 -9.81 -11.29
C GLY A 239 -22.84 -9.87 -11.94
N PHE A 240 -23.83 -9.22 -11.35
CA PHE A 240 -25.14 -9.00 -11.98
C PHE A 240 -25.21 -7.60 -12.56
N HIS A 241 -25.77 -7.47 -13.75
CA HIS A 241 -25.95 -6.15 -14.38
C HIS A 241 -26.97 -5.30 -13.62
N ILE A 242 -26.54 -4.14 -13.16
CA ILE A 242 -27.39 -3.21 -12.37
C ILE A 242 -28.51 -2.61 -13.22
N HIS A 243 -28.37 -2.55 -14.54
CA HIS A 243 -29.42 -2.06 -15.45
C HIS A 243 -30.76 -2.82 -15.32
N TYR A 244 -30.71 -4.07 -14.85
CA TYR A 244 -31.93 -4.85 -14.60
C TYR A 244 -32.66 -4.45 -13.31
N PHE A 245 -32.05 -3.64 -12.45
CA PHE A 245 -32.62 -3.20 -11.18
C PHE A 245 -33.09 -1.75 -11.29
N GLU A 246 -34.36 -1.50 -11.55
CA GLU A 246 -34.93 -0.16 -11.38
C GLU A 246 -34.90 0.25 -9.89
N PRO A 247 -34.51 1.47 -9.54
CA PRO A 247 -34.31 2.67 -10.37
C PRO A 247 -32.88 2.93 -10.84
N PHE A 248 -31.93 2.01 -10.62
CA PHE A 248 -30.50 2.26 -10.91
C PHE A 248 -30.20 2.34 -12.40
N GLY A 249 -30.93 1.58 -13.26
CA GLY A 249 -30.78 1.65 -14.71
C GLY A 249 -30.99 3.07 -15.23
N THR A 250 -32.04 3.74 -14.80
CA THR A 250 -32.38 5.10 -15.22
C THR A 250 -31.36 6.16 -14.75
N LEU A 251 -30.61 5.90 -13.66
CA LEU A 251 -29.56 6.79 -13.18
C LEU A 251 -28.25 6.68 -14.00
N LEU A 252 -28.04 5.54 -14.67
CA LEU A 252 -26.86 5.22 -15.47
C LEU A 252 -27.05 5.60 -16.95
N ASP A 253 -28.30 5.73 -17.41
CA ASP A 253 -28.64 6.09 -18.80
C ASP A 253 -28.38 7.58 -19.10
N GLU A 254 -28.42 7.94 -20.39
CA GLU A 254 -28.26 9.32 -20.84
C GLU A 254 -29.23 10.27 -20.15
N GLY A 255 -28.68 11.23 -19.40
CA GLY A 255 -29.43 12.18 -18.57
C GLY A 255 -29.58 11.80 -17.11
N GLY A 256 -29.17 10.60 -16.69
CA GLY A 256 -29.12 10.18 -15.30
C GLY A 256 -28.00 10.83 -14.49
N ALA A 257 -28.15 10.91 -13.18
CA ALA A 257 -27.19 11.56 -12.29
C ALA A 257 -25.79 10.88 -12.28
N LEU A 258 -25.74 9.57 -12.55
CA LEU A 258 -24.52 8.77 -12.57
C LEU A 258 -23.94 8.56 -13.98
N TYR A 259 -24.61 9.08 -15.02
CA TYR A 259 -24.18 8.98 -16.42
C TYR A 259 -22.72 9.43 -16.66
N PRO A 260 -22.20 10.53 -16.07
CA PRO A 260 -20.81 10.90 -16.29
C PRO A 260 -19.81 9.84 -15.82
N ILE A 261 -20.13 9.11 -14.75
CA ILE A 261 -19.29 8.03 -14.22
C ILE A 261 -19.39 6.81 -15.12
N SER A 262 -20.61 6.42 -15.53
CA SER A 262 -20.84 5.30 -16.44
C SER A 262 -20.22 5.56 -17.82
N TRP A 263 -20.23 6.80 -18.32
CA TRP A 263 -19.60 7.16 -19.57
C TRP A 263 -18.07 7.04 -19.51
N ILE A 264 -17.44 7.55 -18.44
CA ILE A 264 -15.97 7.50 -18.28
C ILE A 264 -15.47 6.07 -18.08
N VAL A 265 -16.13 5.31 -17.20
CA VAL A 265 -15.71 3.95 -16.83
C VAL A 265 -16.29 2.92 -17.78
N GLY A 266 -17.46 3.19 -18.40
CA GLY A 266 -18.12 2.33 -19.38
C GLY A 266 -17.30 2.05 -20.63
N VAL A 267 -16.31 2.89 -20.97
CA VAL A 267 -15.31 2.59 -22.01
C VAL A 267 -14.53 1.30 -21.69
N ILE A 268 -14.48 0.92 -20.41
CA ILE A 268 -13.76 -0.24 -19.92
C ILE A 268 -14.75 -1.38 -19.54
N SER A 269 -16.04 -1.23 -19.90
CA SER A 269 -17.07 -2.21 -19.52
C SER A 269 -16.74 -3.62 -20.01
N VAL A 270 -16.96 -4.60 -19.13
CA VAL A 270 -16.69 -6.03 -19.34
C VAL A 270 -18.00 -6.82 -19.57
N ALA A 271 -19.10 -6.11 -19.76
CA ALA A 271 -20.46 -6.69 -19.86
C ALA A 271 -20.58 -7.84 -20.87
N GLU A 272 -19.81 -7.75 -21.97
CA GLU A 272 -19.67 -8.81 -22.93
C GLU A 272 -18.18 -9.05 -23.17
N LEU A 273 -17.62 -10.17 -22.73
CA LEU A 273 -16.19 -10.52 -22.89
C LEU A 273 -15.82 -10.72 -24.38
N THR A 274 -16.01 -9.68 -25.17
CA THR A 274 -15.59 -9.68 -26.57
C THR A 274 -14.10 -9.35 -26.70
N PHE A 275 -13.46 -9.86 -27.76
CA PHE A 275 -12.04 -9.63 -27.99
C PHE A 275 -11.69 -8.15 -28.08
N ASP A 276 -12.55 -7.34 -28.68
CA ASP A 276 -12.34 -5.89 -28.83
C ASP A 276 -12.40 -5.16 -27.47
N GLN A 277 -13.26 -5.59 -26.56
CA GLN A 277 -13.31 -5.04 -25.19
C GLN A 277 -12.06 -5.39 -24.40
N VAL A 278 -11.57 -6.63 -24.49
CA VAL A 278 -10.31 -7.04 -23.86
C VAL A 278 -9.14 -6.16 -24.32
N ILE A 279 -9.03 -5.93 -25.63
CA ILE A 279 -8.00 -5.05 -26.20
C ILE A 279 -8.17 -3.60 -25.68
N THR A 280 -9.40 -3.11 -25.59
CA THR A 280 -9.67 -1.75 -25.11
C THR A 280 -9.27 -1.59 -23.64
N ILE A 281 -9.59 -2.55 -22.78
CA ILE A 281 -9.19 -2.59 -21.37
C ILE A 281 -7.66 -2.58 -21.24
N LEU A 282 -6.96 -3.40 -22.03
CA LEU A 282 -5.50 -3.43 -22.01
C LEU A 282 -4.90 -2.09 -22.45
N LYS A 283 -5.46 -1.44 -23.49
CA LYS A 283 -5.02 -0.13 -23.96
C LYS A 283 -5.17 0.94 -22.88
N VAL A 284 -6.33 1.00 -22.21
CA VAL A 284 -6.56 1.96 -21.12
C VAL A 284 -5.63 1.69 -19.94
N SER A 285 -5.40 0.43 -19.59
CA SER A 285 -4.47 0.05 -18.53
C SER A 285 -3.04 0.49 -18.83
N LEU A 286 -2.58 0.30 -20.08
CA LEU A 286 -1.26 0.74 -20.53
C LEU A 286 -1.17 2.27 -20.54
N PHE A 287 -2.22 2.97 -20.97
CA PHE A 287 -2.25 4.44 -20.95
C PHE A 287 -2.12 5.01 -19.53
N LEU A 288 -2.85 4.46 -18.56
CA LEU A 288 -2.71 4.83 -17.15
C LEU A 288 -1.28 4.59 -16.65
N GLY A 289 -0.67 3.49 -17.06
CA GLY A 289 0.72 3.18 -16.77
C GLY A 289 1.70 4.21 -17.35
N ILE A 290 1.49 4.62 -18.59
CA ILE A 290 2.31 5.65 -19.25
C ILE A 290 2.24 6.97 -18.48
N VAL A 291 1.04 7.42 -18.11
CA VAL A 291 0.84 8.65 -17.33
C VAL A 291 1.56 8.55 -15.98
N HIS A 292 1.42 7.42 -15.28
CA HIS A 292 2.04 7.20 -13.98
C HIS A 292 3.57 7.20 -14.06
N LEU A 293 4.16 6.53 -15.06
CA LEU A 293 5.60 6.50 -15.27
C LEU A 293 6.17 7.85 -15.71
N LEU A 294 5.48 8.59 -16.59
CA LEU A 294 5.89 9.94 -16.96
C LEU A 294 5.93 10.86 -15.74
N TRP A 295 4.99 10.70 -14.82
CA TRP A 295 5.01 11.44 -13.55
C TRP A 295 6.23 11.06 -12.70
N ALA A 296 6.55 9.76 -12.60
CA ALA A 296 7.75 9.30 -11.88
C ALA A 296 9.04 9.92 -12.45
N PHE A 297 9.17 9.95 -13.77
CA PHE A 297 10.30 10.59 -14.45
C PHE A 297 10.36 12.10 -14.22
N ALA A 298 9.21 12.79 -14.22
CA ALA A 298 9.15 14.22 -13.91
C ALA A 298 9.64 14.51 -12.49
N LEU A 299 9.28 13.66 -11.52
CA LEU A 299 9.79 13.76 -10.15
C LEU A 299 11.30 13.50 -10.07
N ARG A 300 11.84 12.56 -10.85
CA ARG A 300 13.29 12.30 -10.95
C ARG A 300 14.03 13.53 -11.47
N ILE A 301 13.53 14.13 -12.55
CA ILE A 301 14.12 15.36 -13.12
C ILE A 301 14.13 16.47 -12.06
N ARG A 302 12.98 16.67 -11.38
CA ARG A 302 12.88 17.70 -10.33
C ARG A 302 13.85 17.44 -9.18
N LYS A 303 14.02 16.19 -8.74
CA LYS A 303 14.96 15.80 -7.70
C LYS A 303 16.39 16.14 -8.09
N LEU A 304 16.86 15.65 -9.24
CA LEU A 304 18.22 15.88 -9.74
C LEU A 304 18.50 17.37 -9.99
N ALA A 305 17.52 18.12 -10.50
CA ALA A 305 17.65 19.56 -10.70
C ALA A 305 17.79 20.31 -9.36
N LYS A 306 17.03 19.89 -8.32
CA LYS A 306 17.11 20.48 -6.97
C LYS A 306 18.45 20.18 -6.30
N ASP A 307 18.99 18.98 -6.51
CA ASP A 307 20.27 18.54 -5.96
C ASP A 307 21.48 19.13 -6.72
N GLY A 308 21.23 19.95 -7.75
CA GLY A 308 22.28 20.64 -8.51
C GLY A 308 22.98 19.78 -9.56
N HIS A 309 22.55 18.53 -9.76
CA HIS A 309 23.13 17.59 -10.72
C HIS A 309 22.64 17.85 -12.16
N MET A 310 22.78 19.10 -12.65
CA MET A 310 22.26 19.49 -13.97
C MET A 310 22.85 18.66 -15.11
N LEU A 311 24.11 18.26 -15.04
CA LEU A 311 24.70 17.40 -16.06
C LEU A 311 23.93 16.08 -16.18
N THR A 312 23.67 15.40 -15.06
CA THR A 312 22.93 14.14 -15.01
C THR A 312 21.48 14.32 -15.50
N VAL A 313 20.87 15.49 -15.25
CA VAL A 313 19.54 15.82 -15.79
C VAL A 313 19.54 15.76 -17.32
N PHE A 314 20.52 16.41 -17.98
CA PHE A 314 20.58 16.48 -19.45
C PHE A 314 21.13 15.21 -20.10
N THR A 315 22.02 14.49 -19.44
CA THR A 315 22.67 13.30 -20.01
C THR A 315 21.96 11.99 -19.70
N GLU A 316 21.13 11.94 -18.63
CA GLU A 316 20.47 10.71 -18.21
C GLU A 316 18.95 10.89 -18.04
N ALA A 317 18.49 11.86 -17.24
CA ALA A 317 17.08 11.92 -16.85
C ALA A 317 16.17 12.32 -18.02
N ILE A 318 16.49 13.41 -18.75
CA ILE A 318 15.70 13.84 -19.92
C ILE A 318 15.78 12.82 -21.06
N PRO A 319 16.96 12.29 -21.44
CA PRO A 319 17.02 11.25 -22.47
C PRO A 319 16.28 9.98 -22.11
N ASN A 320 16.19 9.62 -20.83
CA ASN A 320 15.40 8.47 -20.39
C ASN A 320 13.89 8.68 -20.60
N VAL A 321 13.39 9.89 -20.35
CA VAL A 321 11.99 10.26 -20.62
C VAL A 321 11.70 10.25 -22.12
N THR A 322 12.58 10.82 -22.93
CA THR A 322 12.41 10.88 -24.40
C THR A 322 12.57 9.50 -25.05
N LEU A 323 13.46 8.65 -24.51
CA LEU A 323 13.56 7.24 -24.89
C LEU A 323 12.23 6.51 -24.60
N TYR A 324 11.72 6.65 -23.36
CA TYR A 324 10.46 6.05 -22.97
C TYR A 324 9.29 6.52 -23.85
N GLY A 325 9.13 7.83 -23.99
CA GLY A 325 8.09 8.42 -24.83
C GLY A 325 8.21 7.99 -26.31
N GLY A 326 9.42 7.94 -26.85
CA GLY A 326 9.69 7.47 -28.20
C GLY A 326 9.30 6.02 -28.43
N ILE A 327 9.67 5.12 -27.51
CA ILE A 327 9.29 3.69 -27.57
C ILE A 327 7.78 3.53 -27.49
N VAL A 328 7.10 4.26 -26.59
CA VAL A 328 5.65 4.23 -26.45
C VAL A 328 4.95 4.69 -27.73
N VAL A 329 5.40 5.79 -28.33
CA VAL A 329 4.84 6.30 -29.59
C VAL A 329 5.08 5.32 -30.73
N ILE A 330 6.27 4.71 -30.83
CA ILE A 330 6.54 3.67 -31.83
C ILE A 330 5.60 2.49 -31.66
N MET A 331 5.39 2.03 -30.40
CA MET A 331 4.47 0.93 -30.09
C MET A 331 3.02 1.28 -30.45
N MET A 332 2.57 2.51 -30.17
CA MET A 332 1.25 2.98 -30.57
C MET A 332 1.09 3.01 -32.10
N CYS A 333 2.10 3.48 -32.82
CA CYS A 333 2.10 3.48 -34.28
C CYS A 333 2.08 2.05 -34.85
N ALA A 334 2.82 1.11 -34.26
CA ALA A 334 2.83 -0.30 -34.64
C ALA A 334 1.47 -0.98 -34.44
N ILE A 335 0.84 -0.74 -33.29
CA ILE A 335 -0.53 -1.24 -33.01
C ILE A 335 -1.53 -0.68 -34.02
N GLY A 336 -1.44 0.61 -34.30
CA GLY A 336 -2.35 1.28 -35.24
C GLY A 336 -2.17 0.88 -36.69
N SER A 337 -0.97 0.48 -37.11
CA SER A 337 -0.70 -0.04 -38.46
C SER A 337 -1.01 -1.54 -38.62
N GLY A 338 -1.65 -2.17 -37.61
CA GLY A 338 -1.97 -3.60 -37.63
C GLY A 338 -0.76 -4.51 -37.49
N TYR A 339 0.29 -4.03 -36.79
CA TYR A 339 1.59 -4.70 -36.61
C TYR A 339 2.38 -4.91 -37.91
N ASP A 340 2.01 -4.25 -39.00
CA ASP A 340 2.75 -4.30 -40.24
C ASP A 340 3.77 -3.15 -40.29
N VAL A 341 5.05 -3.52 -40.13
CA VAL A 341 6.18 -2.58 -40.14
C VAL A 341 6.29 -1.86 -41.50
N MET A 342 5.94 -2.54 -42.62
CA MET A 342 5.96 -1.92 -43.94
C MET A 342 4.89 -0.83 -44.08
N ASN A 343 3.69 -1.06 -43.56
CA ASN A 343 2.62 -0.08 -43.52
C ASN A 343 2.96 1.12 -42.63
N MET A 344 3.70 0.91 -41.57
CA MET A 344 4.17 1.98 -40.69
C MET A 344 5.13 2.94 -41.39
N TYR A 345 5.88 2.48 -42.41
CA TYR A 345 6.82 3.28 -43.22
C TYR A 345 6.31 3.69 -44.57
N ALA A 346 5.17 3.15 -45.04
CA ALA A 346 4.67 3.44 -46.36
C ALA A 346 4.21 4.90 -46.48
N TRP A 347 4.66 5.57 -47.54
CA TRP A 347 4.35 6.98 -47.82
C TRP A 347 2.88 7.26 -48.20
N TYR A 348 2.09 6.21 -48.47
CA TYR A 348 0.75 6.31 -49.06
C TYR A 348 -0.39 6.11 -48.07
N HIS A 349 -0.11 5.72 -46.82
CA HIS A 349 -1.16 5.57 -45.82
C HIS A 349 -1.52 6.92 -45.21
N THR A 350 -2.55 7.50 -45.76
CA THR A 350 -3.18 8.74 -45.28
C THR A 350 -4.30 8.48 -44.27
N GLU A 351 -4.60 7.21 -44.01
CA GLU A 351 -5.66 6.86 -43.05
C GLU A 351 -5.18 7.12 -41.61
N PRO A 352 -5.98 7.91 -40.86
CA PRO A 352 -5.66 8.20 -39.48
C PRO A 352 -5.77 6.92 -38.64
N VAL A 353 -4.72 6.65 -37.83
CA VAL A 353 -4.75 5.53 -36.91
C VAL A 353 -5.56 5.92 -35.70
N PRO A 354 -6.66 5.20 -35.36
CA PRO A 354 -7.63 5.62 -34.33
C PRO A 354 -7.01 6.00 -32.99
N TRP A 355 -5.94 5.33 -32.58
CA TRP A 355 -5.27 5.60 -31.30
C TRP A 355 -4.34 6.81 -31.34
N VAL A 356 -3.71 7.07 -32.45
CA VAL A 356 -2.89 8.27 -32.63
C VAL A 356 -3.77 9.49 -32.75
N THR A 357 -4.92 9.36 -33.42
CA THR A 357 -5.91 10.45 -33.60
C THR A 357 -6.57 10.84 -32.29
N VAL A 358 -6.80 9.91 -31.36
CA VAL A 358 -7.33 10.23 -30.03
C VAL A 358 -6.41 11.18 -29.25
N PHE A 359 -5.08 11.06 -29.42
CA PHE A 359 -4.11 11.89 -28.69
C PHE A 359 -3.58 13.08 -29.48
N LEU A 360 -3.47 12.96 -30.80
CA LEU A 360 -2.76 13.95 -31.64
C LEU A 360 -3.65 14.63 -32.68
N GLY A 361 -4.92 14.25 -32.80
CA GLY A 361 -5.88 14.81 -33.74
C GLY A 361 -5.88 14.14 -35.13
N GLU A 362 -6.90 14.42 -35.91
CA GLU A 362 -7.18 13.77 -37.21
C GLU A 362 -6.11 14.00 -38.30
N TRP A 363 -5.27 15.01 -38.13
CA TRP A 363 -4.20 15.36 -39.10
C TRP A 363 -2.87 14.64 -38.78
N ALA A 364 -2.83 13.81 -37.73
CA ALA A 364 -1.63 13.09 -37.36
C ALA A 364 -1.32 11.96 -38.34
N GLN A 365 -0.31 12.14 -39.14
CA GLN A 365 0.15 11.15 -40.12
C GLN A 365 1.13 10.18 -39.44
N VAL A 366 0.76 8.90 -39.36
CA VAL A 366 1.53 7.85 -38.67
C VAL A 366 2.97 7.77 -39.16
N TRP A 367 3.22 7.92 -40.47
CA TRP A 367 4.56 7.82 -41.02
C TRP A 367 5.49 8.98 -40.61
N ILE A 368 4.95 10.20 -40.38
CA ILE A 368 5.75 11.32 -39.85
C ILE A 368 6.06 11.09 -38.39
N ILE A 369 5.04 10.72 -37.60
CA ILE A 369 5.15 10.53 -36.16
C ILE A 369 6.10 9.38 -35.83
N SER A 370 5.99 8.25 -36.53
CA SER A 370 6.89 7.10 -36.32
C SER A 370 8.35 7.44 -36.62
N ARG A 371 8.62 8.19 -37.68
CA ARG A 371 9.98 8.63 -38.03
C ARG A 371 10.56 9.60 -36.99
N ILE A 372 9.77 10.59 -36.57
CA ILE A 372 10.18 11.53 -35.54
C ILE A 372 10.44 10.76 -34.24
N ALA A 373 9.58 9.84 -33.86
CA ALA A 373 9.74 9.01 -32.65
C ALA A 373 11.03 8.17 -32.73
N ILE A 374 11.32 7.55 -33.85
CA ILE A 374 12.56 6.78 -34.04
C ILE A 374 13.80 7.68 -33.95
N ILE A 375 13.78 8.85 -34.60
CA ILE A 375 14.92 9.79 -34.51
C ILE A 375 15.15 10.24 -33.08
N ILE A 376 14.07 10.59 -32.35
CA ILE A 376 14.15 10.98 -30.93
C ILE A 376 14.68 9.83 -30.08
N THR A 377 14.21 8.59 -30.32
CA THR A 377 14.66 7.40 -29.58
C THR A 377 16.15 7.15 -29.81
N ILE A 378 16.62 7.19 -31.04
CA ILE A 378 18.05 7.01 -31.38
C ILE A 378 18.88 8.13 -30.78
N ALA A 379 18.45 9.40 -30.91
CA ALA A 379 19.14 10.53 -30.32
C ALA A 379 19.25 10.40 -28.79
N SER A 380 18.18 9.94 -28.13
CA SER A 380 18.17 9.70 -26.68
C SER A 380 19.20 8.64 -26.27
N ILE A 381 19.26 7.52 -27.01
CA ILE A 381 20.26 6.47 -26.78
C ILE A 381 21.69 7.01 -26.92
N VAL A 382 21.95 7.78 -27.97
CA VAL A 382 23.28 8.37 -28.20
C VAL A 382 23.67 9.34 -27.08
N ILE A 383 22.75 10.20 -26.64
CA ILE A 383 22.99 11.15 -25.55
C ILE A 383 23.28 10.39 -24.24
N MET A 384 22.50 9.34 -23.94
CA MET A 384 22.74 8.52 -22.75
C MET A 384 24.07 7.78 -22.80
N MET A 385 24.48 7.28 -23.97
CA MET A 385 25.81 6.67 -24.15
C MET A 385 26.93 7.68 -23.89
N ILE A 386 26.83 8.89 -24.45
CA ILE A 386 27.78 9.95 -24.20
C ILE A 386 27.84 10.31 -22.70
N GLY A 387 26.69 10.44 -22.08
CA GLY A 387 26.55 10.69 -20.63
C GLY A 387 27.21 9.61 -19.78
N GLY A 388 26.94 8.33 -20.07
CA GLY A 388 27.54 7.19 -19.39
C GLY A 388 29.07 7.14 -19.54
N ILE A 389 29.58 7.42 -20.74
CA ILE A 389 31.03 7.50 -20.98
C ILE A 389 31.67 8.68 -20.21
N MET A 390 31.00 9.83 -20.16
CA MET A 390 31.47 10.98 -19.39
C MET A 390 31.47 10.70 -17.89
N HIS A 391 30.45 10.04 -17.38
CA HIS A 391 30.36 9.65 -15.96
C HIS A 391 31.49 8.66 -15.61
N ASN A 392 31.69 7.64 -16.42
CA ASN A 392 32.74 6.64 -16.22
C ASN A 392 34.18 7.26 -16.25
N LYS A 393 34.41 8.27 -17.07
CA LYS A 393 35.68 9.00 -17.07
C LYS A 393 35.90 9.84 -15.81
N ARG A 394 34.82 10.34 -15.17
CA ARG A 394 34.94 11.15 -13.95
C ARG A 394 35.07 10.30 -12.68
N HIS A 395 34.52 9.11 -12.69
CA HIS A 395 34.49 8.16 -11.56
C HIS A 395 35.05 6.79 -11.99
N PRO A 396 36.38 6.68 -12.28
CA PRO A 396 36.96 5.45 -12.80
C PRO A 396 36.91 4.29 -11.77
N GLU A 397 36.78 4.59 -10.49
CA GLU A 397 36.69 3.58 -9.42
C GLU A 397 35.32 2.88 -9.39
N GLU A 398 34.23 3.52 -9.87
CA GLU A 398 32.90 2.97 -9.98
C GLU A 398 32.60 2.43 -11.38
N GLY A 399 33.42 2.79 -12.37
CA GLY A 399 33.18 2.55 -13.78
C GLY A 399 33.54 1.14 -14.23
N GLY A 400 32.54 0.41 -14.69
CA GLY A 400 32.72 -0.82 -15.45
C GLY A 400 33.32 -0.58 -16.82
N SER A 401 33.64 -1.65 -17.56
CA SER A 401 34.09 -1.59 -18.95
C SER A 401 33.13 -0.75 -19.82
N MET A 402 33.69 0.00 -20.80
CA MET A 402 32.88 0.77 -21.78
C MET A 402 31.79 -0.10 -22.45
N VAL A 403 32.05 -1.39 -22.61
CA VAL A 403 31.12 -2.38 -23.14
C VAL A 403 29.90 -2.52 -22.20
N ASN A 404 30.11 -2.50 -20.89
CA ASN A 404 29.01 -2.58 -19.91
C ASN A 404 28.08 -1.36 -20.00
N VAL A 405 28.62 -0.16 -20.17
CA VAL A 405 27.81 1.06 -20.36
C VAL A 405 26.96 0.96 -21.63
N ILE A 406 27.54 0.47 -22.73
CA ILE A 406 26.80 0.29 -23.99
C ILE A 406 25.68 -0.73 -23.81
N ILE A 407 25.95 -1.87 -23.21
CA ILE A 407 24.95 -2.92 -22.95
C ILE A 407 23.84 -2.41 -22.02
N GLU A 408 24.21 -1.72 -20.96
CA GLU A 408 23.26 -1.16 -19.99
C GLU A 408 22.32 -0.15 -20.64
N VAL A 409 22.85 0.80 -21.42
CA VAL A 409 22.04 1.84 -22.07
C VAL A 409 21.19 1.25 -23.19
N LEU A 410 21.76 0.43 -24.08
CA LEU A 410 21.07 -0.05 -25.27
C LEU A 410 20.04 -1.14 -24.94
N LEU A 411 20.41 -2.13 -24.13
CA LEU A 411 19.55 -3.26 -23.78
C LEU A 411 18.85 -3.02 -22.44
N GLY A 412 19.59 -2.64 -21.40
CA GLY A 412 19.06 -2.52 -20.05
C GLY A 412 17.93 -1.50 -19.97
N LYS A 413 18.17 -0.26 -20.40
CA LYS A 413 17.15 0.80 -20.32
C LYS A 413 15.96 0.59 -21.26
N SER A 414 16.20 0.06 -22.47
CA SER A 414 15.12 -0.21 -23.42
C SER A 414 14.20 -1.35 -22.95
N ILE A 415 14.79 -2.44 -22.45
CA ILE A 415 14.04 -3.57 -21.89
C ILE A 415 13.32 -3.15 -20.62
N GLU A 416 13.97 -2.37 -19.76
CA GLU A 416 13.36 -1.83 -18.53
C GLU A 416 12.12 -0.99 -18.85
N CYS A 417 12.18 -0.10 -19.84
CA CYS A 417 11.04 0.71 -20.28
C CYS A 417 9.87 -0.15 -20.75
N LEU A 418 10.12 -1.15 -21.59
CA LEU A 418 9.09 -2.07 -22.08
C LEU A 418 8.50 -2.91 -20.93
N ALA A 419 9.34 -3.48 -20.08
CA ALA A 419 8.90 -4.32 -18.98
C ALA A 419 7.99 -3.55 -18.01
N HIS A 420 8.35 -2.33 -17.65
CA HIS A 420 7.52 -1.49 -16.79
C HIS A 420 6.19 -1.12 -17.46
N THR A 421 6.17 -0.80 -18.75
CA THR A 421 4.93 -0.50 -19.48
C THR A 421 4.00 -1.71 -19.50
N ILE A 422 4.52 -2.88 -19.89
CA ILE A 422 3.74 -4.13 -19.96
C ILE A 422 3.22 -4.52 -18.56
N SER A 423 3.96 -4.19 -17.49
CA SER A 423 3.52 -4.47 -16.11
C SER A 423 2.16 -3.83 -15.77
N TYR A 424 1.80 -2.70 -16.38
CA TYR A 424 0.49 -2.07 -16.18
C TYR A 424 -0.67 -2.79 -16.88
N ALA A 425 -0.40 -3.67 -17.84
CA ALA A 425 -1.43 -4.54 -18.41
C ALA A 425 -2.15 -5.39 -17.34
N ARG A 426 -1.49 -5.59 -16.20
CA ARG A 426 -2.04 -6.28 -15.03
C ARG A 426 -3.33 -5.66 -14.52
N ILE A 427 -3.50 -4.34 -14.63
CA ILE A 427 -4.75 -3.65 -14.23
C ILE A 427 -5.91 -4.22 -15.03
N GLY A 428 -5.75 -4.33 -16.34
CA GLY A 428 -6.78 -4.91 -17.22
C GLY A 428 -6.94 -6.41 -17.02
N ILE A 429 -5.85 -7.15 -16.84
CA ILE A 429 -5.91 -8.60 -16.61
C ILE A 429 -6.67 -8.91 -15.31
N MET A 430 -6.44 -8.16 -14.23
CA MET A 430 -7.15 -8.38 -12.96
C MET A 430 -8.64 -8.06 -13.09
N LEU A 431 -9.01 -7.00 -13.82
CA LEU A 431 -10.40 -6.71 -14.12
C LEU A 431 -11.08 -7.86 -14.90
N LEU A 432 -10.39 -8.43 -15.89
CA LEU A 432 -10.91 -9.57 -16.67
C LEU A 432 -11.05 -10.83 -15.82
N VAL A 433 -10.09 -11.09 -14.94
CA VAL A 433 -10.15 -12.24 -14.01
C VAL A 433 -11.34 -12.07 -13.07
N HIS A 434 -11.55 -10.87 -12.52
CA HIS A 434 -12.70 -10.54 -11.67
C HIS A 434 -14.02 -10.85 -12.36
N ALA A 435 -14.23 -10.32 -13.55
CA ALA A 435 -15.43 -10.57 -14.33
C ALA A 435 -15.63 -12.06 -14.67
N ALA A 436 -14.57 -12.77 -15.06
CA ALA A 436 -14.63 -14.20 -15.37
C ALA A 436 -14.99 -15.05 -14.14
N LEU A 437 -14.45 -14.73 -12.97
CA LEU A 437 -14.78 -15.44 -11.72
C LEU A 437 -16.25 -15.22 -11.33
N LEU A 438 -16.73 -13.98 -11.40
CA LEU A 438 -18.13 -13.66 -11.10
C LEU A 438 -19.08 -14.35 -12.08
N LEU A 439 -18.78 -14.30 -13.38
CA LEU A 439 -19.56 -14.98 -14.40
C LEU A 439 -19.64 -16.50 -14.13
N THR A 440 -18.53 -17.11 -13.72
CA THR A 440 -18.47 -18.55 -13.40
C THR A 440 -19.34 -18.89 -12.19
N VAL A 441 -19.30 -18.07 -11.12
CA VAL A 441 -20.12 -18.27 -9.92
C VAL A 441 -21.60 -18.08 -10.25
N ASN A 442 -21.95 -17.04 -11.02
CA ASN A 442 -23.34 -16.75 -11.38
C ASN A 442 -23.94 -17.83 -12.30
N ASN A 443 -23.20 -18.31 -13.31
CA ASN A 443 -23.65 -19.40 -14.17
C ASN A 443 -23.82 -20.73 -13.37
N SER A 444 -22.93 -20.99 -12.42
CA SER A 444 -23.04 -22.17 -11.55
C SER A 444 -24.24 -22.05 -10.61
N PHE A 445 -24.52 -20.85 -10.10
CA PHE A 445 -25.69 -20.56 -9.30
C PHE A 445 -26.99 -20.83 -10.07
N GLU A 446 -27.10 -20.37 -11.30
CA GLU A 446 -28.27 -20.61 -12.15
C GLU A 446 -28.44 -22.11 -12.46
N SER A 447 -27.35 -22.81 -12.79
CA SER A 447 -27.37 -24.25 -13.08
C SER A 447 -27.79 -25.12 -11.91
N MET A 448 -27.56 -24.63 -10.66
CA MET A 448 -27.99 -25.30 -9.42
C MET A 448 -29.43 -24.99 -9.01
N GLY A 449 -30.22 -24.29 -9.83
CA GLY A 449 -31.62 -23.94 -9.57
C GLY A 449 -31.80 -22.58 -8.86
N GLY A 450 -30.77 -21.74 -8.86
CA GLY A 450 -30.82 -20.37 -8.37
C GLY A 450 -31.23 -20.28 -6.89
N TRP A 451 -32.03 -19.28 -6.57
CA TRP A 451 -32.53 -19.05 -5.21
C TRP A 451 -33.51 -20.14 -4.69
N SER A 452 -34.07 -20.98 -5.59
CA SER A 452 -34.98 -22.06 -5.22
C SER A 452 -34.25 -23.23 -4.58
N SER A 453 -32.95 -23.34 -4.73
CA SER A 453 -32.11 -24.41 -4.18
C SER A 453 -31.22 -23.88 -3.04
N PRO A 454 -31.22 -24.57 -1.86
CA PRO A 454 -30.29 -24.23 -0.78
C PRO A 454 -28.80 -24.29 -1.19
N SER A 455 -28.44 -25.21 -2.13
CA SER A 455 -27.08 -25.33 -2.66
C SER A 455 -26.70 -24.13 -3.54
N GLY A 456 -27.62 -23.62 -4.37
CA GLY A 456 -27.42 -22.42 -5.15
C GLY A 456 -27.22 -21.20 -4.24
N ALA A 457 -28.11 -21.00 -3.25
CA ALA A 457 -27.98 -19.91 -2.29
C ALA A 457 -26.64 -19.96 -1.51
N ALA A 458 -26.20 -21.14 -1.09
CA ALA A 458 -24.91 -21.32 -0.42
C ALA A 458 -23.74 -21.00 -1.35
N LEU A 459 -23.83 -21.39 -2.63
CA LEU A 459 -22.79 -21.13 -3.63
C LEU A 459 -22.64 -19.64 -3.92
N ILE A 460 -23.74 -18.90 -4.15
CA ILE A 460 -23.67 -17.48 -4.47
C ILE A 460 -23.12 -16.67 -3.30
N ILE A 461 -23.56 -16.95 -2.07
CA ILE A 461 -23.07 -16.26 -0.87
C ILE A 461 -21.62 -16.63 -0.59
N GLY A 462 -21.30 -17.93 -0.54
CA GLY A 462 -19.94 -18.41 -0.26
C GLY A 462 -18.94 -18.03 -1.36
N GLY A 463 -19.35 -18.12 -2.62
CA GLY A 463 -18.54 -17.74 -3.78
C GLY A 463 -18.20 -16.26 -3.78
N ASN A 464 -19.17 -15.37 -3.58
CA ASN A 464 -18.92 -13.92 -3.52
C ASN A 464 -18.04 -13.53 -2.33
N ILE A 465 -18.24 -14.13 -1.14
CA ILE A 465 -17.36 -13.90 0.01
C ILE A 465 -15.94 -14.41 -0.31
N GLY A 466 -15.81 -15.58 -0.91
CA GLY A 466 -14.52 -16.15 -1.30
C GLY A 466 -13.79 -15.28 -2.32
N ILE A 467 -14.46 -14.85 -3.36
CA ILE A 467 -13.93 -13.92 -4.38
C ILE A 467 -13.49 -12.62 -3.70
N MET A 468 -14.36 -12.00 -2.91
CA MET A 468 -14.02 -10.74 -2.22
C MET A 468 -12.76 -10.86 -1.36
N MET A 469 -12.63 -11.94 -0.60
CA MET A 469 -11.47 -12.13 0.31
C MET A 469 -10.18 -12.42 -0.44
N ILE A 470 -10.21 -13.37 -1.37
CA ILE A 470 -9.00 -13.83 -2.06
C ILE A 470 -8.58 -12.79 -3.11
N GLU A 471 -9.49 -12.40 -3.95
CA GLU A 471 -9.20 -11.49 -5.05
C GLU A 471 -8.95 -10.06 -4.55
N GLY A 472 -9.72 -9.58 -3.56
CA GLY A 472 -9.47 -8.29 -2.93
C GLY A 472 -8.06 -8.19 -2.34
N LEU A 473 -7.53 -9.28 -1.76
CA LEU A 473 -6.15 -9.36 -1.30
C LEU A 473 -5.15 -9.36 -2.46
N ILE A 474 -5.42 -10.14 -3.51
CA ILE A 474 -4.54 -10.21 -4.70
C ILE A 474 -4.46 -8.84 -5.37
N VAL A 475 -5.59 -8.17 -5.60
CA VAL A 475 -5.67 -6.82 -6.16
C VAL A 475 -4.91 -5.82 -5.31
N PHE A 476 -5.02 -5.92 -3.98
CA PHE A 476 -4.27 -5.09 -3.04
C PHE A 476 -2.75 -5.25 -3.23
N ILE A 477 -2.26 -6.50 -3.31
CA ILE A 477 -0.84 -6.80 -3.54
C ILE A 477 -0.39 -6.28 -4.92
N GLN A 478 -1.23 -6.43 -5.96
CA GLN A 478 -0.90 -5.95 -7.31
C GLN A 478 -0.84 -4.41 -7.37
N ALA A 479 -1.76 -3.72 -6.68
CA ALA A 479 -1.72 -2.26 -6.57
C ALA A 479 -0.47 -1.78 -5.81
N LEU A 480 -0.10 -2.44 -4.69
CA LEU A 480 1.16 -2.18 -3.99
C LEU A 480 2.35 -2.34 -4.93
N ARG A 481 2.40 -3.43 -5.67
CA ARG A 481 3.52 -3.71 -6.58
C ARG A 481 3.69 -2.61 -7.62
N LEU A 482 2.62 -2.15 -8.26
CA LEU A 482 2.69 -1.06 -9.24
C LEU A 482 3.29 0.22 -8.66
N HIS A 483 2.99 0.55 -7.40
CA HIS A 483 3.57 1.71 -6.74
C HIS A 483 5.02 1.48 -6.30
N LEU A 484 5.32 0.30 -5.69
CA LEU A 484 6.62 0.05 -5.10
C LEU A 484 7.71 -0.25 -6.15
N TYR A 485 7.39 -1.07 -7.16
CA TYR A 485 8.39 -1.53 -8.13
C TYR A 485 8.43 -0.69 -9.41
N GLU A 486 7.30 -0.23 -9.92
CA GLU A 486 7.28 0.53 -11.16
C GLU A 486 7.46 2.03 -10.94
N PHE A 487 6.88 2.60 -9.87
CA PHE A 487 6.91 4.04 -9.62
C PHE A 487 8.09 4.47 -8.72
N PHE A 488 8.24 3.88 -7.52
CA PHE A 488 9.25 4.32 -6.56
C PHE A 488 10.67 4.09 -7.06
N THR A 489 10.94 2.95 -7.69
CA THR A 489 12.28 2.61 -8.20
C THR A 489 12.86 3.65 -9.18
N LYS A 490 12.02 4.51 -9.76
CA LYS A 490 12.47 5.51 -10.72
C LYS A 490 13.07 6.75 -10.08
N TRP A 491 12.68 7.12 -8.87
CA TRP A 491 13.08 8.41 -8.30
C TRP A 491 13.20 8.42 -6.77
N TYR A 492 12.64 7.44 -6.09
CA TYR A 492 12.56 7.40 -4.64
C TYR A 492 13.64 6.52 -4.05
N ASP A 493 14.50 7.08 -3.18
CA ASP A 493 15.54 6.33 -2.50
C ASP A 493 15.06 5.79 -1.16
N GLY A 494 14.28 6.59 -0.42
CA GLY A 494 13.81 6.24 0.91
C GLY A 494 14.94 6.12 1.94
N GLY A 495 14.62 5.51 3.09
CA GLY A 495 15.61 5.27 4.16
C GLY A 495 15.93 6.50 5.02
N GLY A 496 15.08 7.53 4.98
CA GLY A 496 15.13 8.66 5.90
C GLY A 496 14.73 8.25 7.33
N LYS A 497 15.09 9.07 8.31
CA LYS A 497 14.71 8.87 9.72
C LYS A 497 13.39 9.58 10.01
N PRO A 498 12.44 8.93 10.71
CA PRO A 498 11.20 9.59 11.10
C PRO A 498 11.49 10.68 12.15
N PHE A 499 10.84 11.83 12.00
CA PHE A 499 10.85 12.85 13.03
C PHE A 499 10.03 12.36 14.23
N LYS A 500 10.71 12.10 15.33
CA LYS A 500 10.08 11.77 16.61
C LYS A 500 10.01 13.04 17.45
N GLN A 501 8.80 13.42 17.81
CA GLN A 501 8.61 14.50 18.77
C GLN A 501 9.14 14.03 20.13
N LEU A 502 9.81 14.93 20.86
CA LEU A 502 10.29 14.64 22.21
C LEU A 502 9.14 14.28 23.16
N VAL A 503 8.01 14.97 22.97
CA VAL A 503 6.76 14.69 23.67
C VAL A 503 5.74 14.23 22.61
N PRO A 504 5.30 12.97 22.62
CA PRO A 504 4.29 12.48 21.68
C PRO A 504 2.95 13.18 21.94
N GLU A 505 2.05 13.14 20.95
CA GLU A 505 0.68 13.66 21.10
C GLU A 505 0.00 13.00 22.31
N MET A 506 -0.42 13.82 23.26
CA MET A 506 -1.07 13.34 24.47
C MET A 506 -2.56 13.17 24.22
N LEU A 507 -3.07 11.97 24.50
CA LEU A 507 -4.49 11.63 24.34
C LEU A 507 -5.28 11.81 25.63
N TYR A 508 -4.62 11.64 26.78
CA TYR A 508 -5.26 11.61 28.10
C TYR A 508 -4.81 12.73 29.04
N ASN A 509 -3.74 13.44 28.71
CA ASN A 509 -3.18 14.50 29.52
C ASN A 509 -2.96 15.78 28.68
N GLN A 510 -2.91 16.92 29.34
CA GLN A 510 -2.47 18.19 28.76
C GLN A 510 -1.21 18.65 29.48
N LEU A 511 -0.17 18.99 28.72
CA LEU A 511 1.02 19.64 29.26
C LEU A 511 0.70 21.13 29.46
N LEU A 512 0.54 21.53 30.70
CA LEU A 512 0.47 22.93 31.08
C LEU A 512 1.90 23.39 31.42
N TRP A 513 2.51 24.12 30.50
CA TRP A 513 3.76 24.82 30.80
C TRP A 513 3.43 25.98 31.71
N LYS A 514 3.86 25.95 32.97
CA LYS A 514 3.94 27.15 33.80
C LYS A 514 5.04 28.02 33.19
N LYS A 515 4.65 29.25 32.78
CA LYS A 515 5.59 30.32 32.49
C LYS A 515 6.36 30.72 33.71
#